data_7d664d0d65f320657ce99b8eaf18e2f8
#
_entry.id   7d664d0d65f320657ce99b8eaf18e2f8
#
_cell.length_a   1.000
_cell.length_b   1.000
_cell.length_c   1.000
_cell.angle_alpha   90.00
_cell.angle_beta   90.00
_cell.angle_gamma   90.00
#
_symmetry.space_group_name_H-M   'P 1'
#
loop_
_entity.id
_entity.type
_entity.pdbx_description
1 polymer ?
#
loop_
_entity_poly.entity_id
_entity_poly.type
_entity_poly.pdbx_seq_one_letter_code
_entity_poly.pdbx_strand_id
1 'polypeptide(L)'
;MPITSLGCWKDYTDRAIANGFHGVLGKEGCFERAKLLGYQVFAVQYGGECFTSSQAAETYNKYGSCDICYDGTGGMWCQDVYQIKGNLDISYVAKGF
;
A
#
# COMPACT_ATOMS: atom_id res chain seq x y z
N MET A 1 -9.07 -0.14 -12.94
CA MET A 1 -9.47 0.11 -11.55
C MET A 1 -8.71 1.33 -11.05
N PRO A 2 -9.40 2.36 -10.62
CA PRO A 2 -8.72 3.61 -10.26
C PRO A 2 -7.93 3.50 -8.97
N ILE A 3 -6.83 4.22 -8.94
CA ILE A 3 -5.95 4.30 -7.78
C ILE A 3 -5.92 5.75 -7.31
N THR A 4 -6.03 5.95 -6.00
CA THR A 4 -5.95 7.28 -5.39
C THR A 4 -4.72 7.32 -4.49
N SER A 5 -3.90 8.37 -4.62
CA SER A 5 -2.77 8.55 -3.72
C SER A 5 -3.28 8.97 -2.35
N LEU A 6 -2.78 8.33 -1.32
CA LEU A 6 -3.06 8.70 0.07
C LEU A 6 -1.91 9.49 0.69
N GLY A 7 -0.84 9.73 -0.08
CA GLY A 7 0.27 10.55 0.37
C GLY A 7 1.49 9.73 0.77
N CYS A 8 2.45 10.43 1.35
CA CYS A 8 3.74 9.89 1.75
C CYS A 8 3.78 9.76 3.28
N TRP A 9 4.11 8.59 3.80
CA TRP A 9 3.99 8.28 5.22
C TRP A 9 5.25 7.57 5.73
N LYS A 10 5.59 7.82 6.99
CA LYS A 10 6.79 7.24 7.61
C LYS A 10 6.61 5.76 7.88
N ASP A 11 7.74 5.04 7.79
CA ASP A 11 7.83 3.64 8.17
C ASP A 11 9.05 3.45 9.08
N TYR A 12 9.02 2.39 9.88
CA TYR A 12 10.11 2.05 10.79
C TYR A 12 10.29 0.54 10.82
N THR A 13 11.25 0.06 11.58
CA THR A 13 11.47 -1.39 11.70
C THR A 13 10.24 -2.10 12.26
N ASP A 14 9.50 -1.44 13.15
CA ASP A 14 8.17 -1.91 13.55
C ASP A 14 7.19 -1.39 12.49
N ARG A 15 7.01 -2.13 11.43
CA ARG A 15 6.40 -1.70 10.19
C ARG A 15 5.02 -1.09 10.37
N ALA A 16 4.75 0.00 9.62
CA ALA A 16 3.41 0.59 9.57
C ALA A 16 2.42 -0.43 8.99
N ILE A 17 2.84 -1.21 8.00
CA ILE A 17 2.03 -2.28 7.43
C ILE A 17 2.69 -3.59 7.86
N ALA A 18 2.33 -4.05 9.05
CA ALA A 18 2.93 -5.24 9.65
C ALA A 18 2.68 -6.47 8.78
N ASN A 19 3.71 -7.30 8.64
CA ASN A 19 3.65 -8.52 7.84
C ASN A 19 3.24 -8.25 6.38
N GLY A 20 3.51 -7.04 5.90
CA GLY A 20 3.01 -6.64 4.59
C GLY A 20 4.03 -6.67 3.47
N PHE A 21 5.26 -7.05 3.72
CA PHE A 21 6.28 -7.03 2.67
C PHE A 21 6.05 -8.16 1.67
N HIS A 22 5.95 -7.79 0.39
CA HIS A 22 5.69 -8.75 -0.68
C HIS A 22 6.82 -8.80 -1.71
N GLY A 23 7.95 -8.18 -1.44
CA GLY A 23 9.08 -8.19 -2.35
C GLY A 23 9.23 -6.87 -3.10
N VAL A 24 10.22 -6.82 -3.98
CA VAL A 24 10.51 -5.62 -4.77
C VAL A 24 9.74 -5.74 -6.08
N LEU A 25 8.49 -5.31 -6.08
CA LEU A 25 7.56 -5.49 -7.20
C LEU A 25 7.36 -4.22 -8.03
N GLY A 26 7.83 -3.07 -7.54
CA GLY A 26 7.52 -1.79 -8.15
C GLY A 26 6.09 -1.37 -7.86
N LYS A 27 5.74 -0.17 -8.28
CA LYS A 27 4.40 0.37 -8.01
C LYS A 27 3.32 -0.47 -8.71
N GLU A 28 3.52 -0.80 -9.99
CA GLU A 28 2.52 -1.56 -10.72
C GLU A 28 2.40 -2.98 -10.21
N GLY A 29 3.53 -3.62 -9.91
CA GLY A 29 3.51 -4.97 -9.35
C GLY A 29 2.84 -5.01 -8.00
N CYS A 30 3.05 -3.99 -7.18
CA CYS A 30 2.43 -3.90 -5.88
C CYS A 30 0.91 -3.72 -6.00
N PHE A 31 0.49 -2.86 -6.93
CA PHE A 31 -0.93 -2.70 -7.24
C PHE A 31 -1.57 -4.04 -7.63
N GLU A 32 -0.95 -4.76 -8.54
CA GLU A 32 -1.48 -6.05 -9.00
C GLU A 32 -1.55 -7.06 -7.87
N ARG A 33 -0.55 -7.08 -6.99
CA ARG A 33 -0.53 -7.98 -5.85
C ARG A 33 -1.67 -7.67 -4.89
N ALA A 34 -1.83 -6.40 -4.52
CA ALA A 34 -2.90 -5.99 -3.61
C ALA A 34 -4.28 -6.27 -4.22
N LYS A 35 -4.43 -5.98 -5.50
CA LYS A 35 -5.67 -6.22 -6.22
C LYS A 35 -6.03 -7.71 -6.21
N LEU A 36 -5.06 -8.55 -6.50
CA LEU A 36 -5.26 -10.00 -6.52
C LEU A 36 -5.70 -10.52 -5.17
N LEU A 37 -5.14 -9.99 -4.09
CA LEU A 37 -5.43 -10.45 -2.73
C LEU A 37 -6.68 -9.80 -2.14
N GLY A 38 -7.29 -8.84 -2.84
CA GLY A 38 -8.49 -8.16 -2.36
C GLY A 38 -8.22 -7.08 -1.33
N TYR A 39 -6.99 -6.61 -1.23
CA TYR A 39 -6.64 -5.53 -0.29
C TYR A 39 -6.92 -4.18 -0.92
N GLN A 40 -7.31 -3.20 -0.10
CA GLN A 40 -7.66 -1.87 -0.63
C GLN A 40 -6.53 -0.87 -0.59
N VAL A 41 -5.46 -1.13 0.16
CA VAL A 41 -4.37 -0.18 0.31
C VAL A 41 -3.04 -0.88 0.13
N PHE A 42 -2.17 -0.25 -0.64
CA PHE A 42 -0.79 -0.72 -0.77
C PHE A 42 0.17 0.45 -0.69
N ALA A 43 1.41 0.14 -0.38
CA ALA A 43 2.47 1.15 -0.24
C ALA A 43 3.71 0.70 -0.97
N VAL A 44 4.44 1.68 -1.49
CA VAL A 44 5.69 1.43 -2.19
C VAL A 44 6.79 2.21 -1.49
N GLN A 45 7.88 1.54 -1.16
CA GLN A 45 8.97 2.11 -0.38
C GLN A 45 10.30 1.86 -1.07
N TYR A 46 11.21 2.79 -0.91
CA TYR A 46 12.59 2.66 -1.36
C TYR A 46 12.71 2.24 -2.83
N GLY A 47 11.91 2.86 -3.68
CA GLY A 47 11.95 2.66 -5.13
C GLY A 47 11.13 1.50 -5.66
N GLY A 48 10.74 0.55 -4.83
CA GLY A 48 10.00 -0.59 -5.37
C GLY A 48 9.56 -1.64 -4.37
N GLU A 49 9.91 -1.48 -3.09
CA GLU A 49 9.49 -2.44 -2.07
C GLU A 49 7.98 -2.35 -1.87
N CYS A 50 7.29 -3.47 -2.00
CA CYS A 50 5.84 -3.53 -1.92
C CYS A 50 5.37 -3.94 -0.54
N PHE A 51 4.48 -3.14 0.05
CA PHE A 51 3.86 -3.44 1.33
C PHE A 51 2.35 -3.36 1.18
N THR A 52 1.66 -4.43 1.54
CA THR A 52 0.19 -4.43 1.54
C THR A 52 -0.30 -5.52 2.48
N SER A 53 -1.49 -5.34 3.01
CA SER A 53 -2.13 -6.33 3.89
C SER A 53 -3.60 -5.96 4.04
N SER A 54 -4.36 -6.87 4.65
CA SER A 54 -5.77 -6.61 4.91
C SER A 54 -5.97 -5.47 5.91
N GLN A 55 -4.95 -5.10 6.68
CA GLN A 55 -5.02 -4.03 7.66
C GLN A 55 -4.31 -2.75 7.23
N ALA A 56 -3.74 -2.72 6.02
CA ALA A 56 -2.96 -1.57 5.58
C ALA A 56 -3.77 -0.28 5.61
N ALA A 57 -5.07 -0.34 5.31
CA ALA A 57 -5.92 0.84 5.31
C ALA A 57 -6.03 1.48 6.71
N GLU A 58 -5.84 0.69 7.76
CA GLU A 58 -5.97 1.16 9.13
C GLU A 58 -4.65 1.60 9.74
N THR A 59 -3.51 1.12 9.21
CA THR A 59 -2.23 1.30 9.88
C THR A 59 -1.20 2.08 9.09
N TYR A 60 -1.42 2.36 7.81
CA TYR A 60 -0.40 2.98 6.96
C TYR A 60 0.12 4.31 7.52
N ASN A 61 -0.71 5.03 8.25
CA ASN A 61 -0.40 6.37 8.73
C ASN A 61 -0.02 6.43 10.21
N LYS A 62 0.31 5.29 10.82
CA LYS A 62 0.52 5.27 12.26
C LYS A 62 1.73 6.08 12.76
N TYR A 63 2.69 6.32 11.89
CA TYR A 63 3.90 7.07 12.27
C TYR A 63 3.91 8.51 11.78
N GLY A 64 2.82 8.96 11.14
CA GLY A 64 2.75 10.32 10.64
C GLY A 64 3.29 10.46 9.23
N SER A 65 3.15 11.66 8.70
CA SER A 65 3.52 11.95 7.31
C SER A 65 5.03 12.04 7.14
N CYS A 66 5.47 11.83 5.90
CA CYS A 66 6.86 11.96 5.48
C CYS A 66 6.90 12.83 4.23
N ASP A 67 8.01 13.51 3.98
CA ASP A 67 8.14 14.39 2.81
C ASP A 67 9.30 13.99 1.90
N ILE A 68 9.83 12.78 2.04
CA ILE A 68 10.93 12.32 1.19
C ILE A 68 10.56 11.09 0.36
N CYS A 69 9.37 11.12 -0.23
CA CYS A 69 8.99 10.14 -1.24
C CYS A 69 9.29 10.69 -2.63
N TYR A 70 9.76 9.84 -3.54
CA TYR A 70 10.18 10.25 -4.88
C TYR A 70 9.46 9.42 -5.94
N ASP A 71 8.95 10.11 -6.96
CA ASP A 71 8.37 9.48 -8.16
C ASP A 71 7.28 8.47 -7.86
N GLY A 72 6.58 8.62 -6.74
CA GLY A 72 5.48 7.73 -6.39
C GLY A 72 5.92 6.36 -5.87
N THR A 73 7.22 6.16 -5.60
CA THR A 73 7.76 4.88 -5.17
C THR A 73 8.44 4.93 -3.81
N GLY A 74 8.13 5.97 -3.03
CA GLY A 74 8.64 6.10 -1.67
C GLY A 74 10.05 6.60 -1.61
N GLY A 75 10.63 6.50 -0.44
CA GLY A 75 12.00 6.87 -0.16
C GLY A 75 12.51 6.04 1.00
N MET A 76 13.67 6.42 1.53
CA MET A 76 14.23 5.70 2.67
C MET A 76 13.31 5.90 3.88
N TRP A 77 12.77 4.81 4.41
CA TRP A 77 11.84 4.81 5.56
C TRP A 77 10.60 5.67 5.34
N CYS A 78 10.21 5.84 4.07
CA CYS A 78 8.98 6.55 3.70
C CYS A 78 8.28 5.79 2.59
N GLN A 79 6.96 5.73 2.69
CA GLN A 79 6.13 4.98 1.76
C GLN A 79 5.18 5.90 1.02
N ASP A 80 5.11 5.77 -0.30
CA ASP A 80 3.98 6.32 -1.06
C ASP A 80 2.83 5.33 -0.95
N VAL A 81 1.68 5.79 -0.47
CA VAL A 81 0.54 4.93 -0.15
C VAL A 81 -0.60 5.21 -1.10
N TYR A 82 -1.25 4.15 -1.55
CA TYR A 82 -2.31 4.23 -2.55
C TYR A 82 -3.51 3.41 -2.13
N GLN A 83 -4.69 3.88 -2.55
CA GLN A 83 -5.95 3.17 -2.34
C GLN A 83 -6.47 2.68 -3.68
N ILE A 84 -6.93 1.45 -3.72
CA ILE A 84 -7.54 0.86 -4.90
C ILE A 84 -9.06 0.98 -4.76
N LYS A 85 -9.64 1.91 -5.52
CA LYS A 85 -11.08 2.10 -5.46
C LYS A 85 -11.81 0.95 -6.12
N GLY A 86 -12.83 0.48 -5.47
CA GLY A 86 -13.66 -0.59 -6.00
C GLY A 86 -13.18 -1.99 -5.67
N ASN A 87 -11.95 -2.15 -5.17
CA ASN A 87 -11.45 -3.48 -4.85
C ASN A 87 -12.25 -4.09 -3.71
N LEU A 88 -12.63 -3.28 -2.73
CA LEU A 88 -13.46 -3.74 -1.63
C LEU A 88 -14.83 -4.18 -2.13
N ASP A 89 -15.41 -3.43 -3.07
CA ASP A 89 -16.71 -3.77 -3.63
C ASP A 89 -16.68 -5.11 -4.34
N ILE A 90 -15.60 -5.38 -5.06
CA ILE A 90 -15.42 -6.66 -5.73
C ILE A 90 -15.36 -7.78 -4.69
N SER A 91 -14.62 -7.59 -3.63
CA SER A 91 -14.53 -8.56 -2.55
C SER A 91 -15.88 -8.78 -1.89
N TYR A 92 -16.63 -7.72 -1.68
CA TYR A 92 -17.95 -7.79 -1.10
C TYR A 92 -18.90 -8.62 -1.96
N VAL A 93 -18.90 -8.35 -3.26
CA VAL A 93 -19.76 -9.08 -4.19
C VAL A 93 -19.43 -10.57 -4.16
N ALA A 94 -18.15 -10.90 -4.18
CA ALA A 94 -17.72 -12.30 -4.12
C ALA A 94 -18.20 -12.98 -2.84
N LYS A 95 -18.22 -12.26 -1.73
CA LYS A 95 -18.66 -12.81 -0.46
C LYS A 95 -20.17 -12.92 -0.37
N GLY A 96 -20.88 -12.13 -1.13
CA GLY A 96 -22.33 -12.13 -1.11
C GLY A 96 -22.96 -13.38 -1.69
N PHE A 97 -22.17 -14.20 -2.30
CA PHE A 97 -22.62 -15.46 -2.87
C PHE A 97 -22.17 -16.64 -2.05
#